data_168d572580871c30b14f5ccf64d4658e
#
_entry.id   168d572580871c30b14f5ccf64d4658e
#
_cell.length_a   1.000
_cell.length_b   1.000
_cell.length_c   1.000
_cell.angle_alpha   90.00
_cell.angle_beta   90.00
_cell.angle_gamma   90.00
#
_symmetry.space_group_name_H-M   'P 1'
#
loop_
_entity.id
_entity.type
_entity.pdbx_description
1 polymer ?
#
loop_
_entity_poly.entity_id
_entity_poly.type
_entity_poly.pdbx_seq_one_letter_code
_entity_poly.pdbx_strand_id
1 'polypeptide(L)'
;MYPIAPHWLNYIDGEWLDSESHLTVNNPGSAEPVASIAQATVADAERALAAARRCADSGALSSVRPAQRVTWLLRIAEEIRAVADEGAWVLCQENGKSLNDARDEFTEAARYFEYYAGMADKIEGTSIPLGNGYMDFTLYDPMGVSAQIVPWNFPVSICARSLAPALAAGNAVVIKSPELSPLGMCVLVRAIAKAGLPNGAVNLICGRGREVGTHLVSSAKVDQIVFTGSVPTGQTILRDAAEHAIPGVMELGGKSAAIAFADANLAQLLASVQSGIFFNAGQVCSAMS
;
A
#
# COMPACT_ATOMS: atom_id res chain seq x y z
N MET A 1 -9.65 -24.58 -2.76
CA MET A 1 -9.65 -23.92 -1.44
C MET A 1 -8.24 -24.00 -0.88
N TYR A 2 -7.69 -22.87 -0.46
CA TYR A 2 -6.39 -22.81 0.20
C TYR A 2 -6.60 -22.81 1.72
N PRO A 3 -5.77 -23.50 2.50
CA PRO A 3 -5.83 -23.41 3.95
C PRO A 3 -5.43 -22.01 4.40
N ILE A 4 -6.22 -21.41 5.30
CA ILE A 4 -5.89 -20.11 5.89
C ILE A 4 -5.26 -20.40 7.24
N ALA A 5 -4.06 -19.84 7.49
CA ALA A 5 -3.40 -19.95 8.78
C ALA A 5 -4.29 -19.33 9.87
N PRO A 6 -4.45 -19.97 11.03
CA PRO A 6 -5.34 -19.49 12.10
C PRO A 6 -4.84 -18.20 12.75
N HIS A 7 -3.55 -17.90 12.61
CA HIS A 7 -2.91 -16.74 13.21
C HIS A 7 -1.89 -16.11 12.27
N TRP A 8 -1.86 -14.76 12.22
CA TRP A 8 -1.01 -13.96 11.35
C TRP A 8 -0.24 -12.92 12.16
N LEU A 9 0.88 -12.44 11.62
CA LEU A 9 1.88 -11.65 12.33
C LEU A 9 2.11 -10.30 11.65
N ASN A 10 2.67 -9.33 12.38
CA ASN A 10 3.26 -8.12 11.83
C ASN A 10 4.62 -8.43 11.19
N TYR A 11 5.05 -7.64 10.21
CA TYR A 11 6.36 -7.77 9.56
C TYR A 11 7.18 -6.51 9.81
N ILE A 12 8.23 -6.62 10.59
CA ILE A 12 9.08 -5.47 10.99
C ILE A 12 10.54 -5.87 10.87
N ASP A 13 11.33 -5.05 10.17
CA ASP A 13 12.79 -5.21 10.04
C ASP A 13 13.23 -6.58 9.49
N GLY A 14 12.46 -7.16 8.60
CA GLY A 14 12.74 -8.48 8.01
C GLY A 14 12.20 -9.67 8.80
N GLU A 15 11.50 -9.45 9.91
CA GLU A 15 10.99 -10.49 10.80
C GLU A 15 9.47 -10.46 10.97
N TRP A 16 8.87 -11.64 11.08
CA TRP A 16 7.46 -11.80 11.43
C TRP A 16 7.32 -11.85 12.95
N LEU A 17 6.55 -10.91 13.51
CA LEU A 17 6.48 -10.68 14.95
C LEU A 17 5.05 -10.76 15.45
N ASP A 18 4.86 -11.48 16.55
CA ASP A 18 3.60 -11.56 17.26
C ASP A 18 3.43 -10.38 18.23
N SER A 19 2.24 -10.24 18.79
CA SER A 19 1.87 -9.25 19.81
C SER A 19 1.09 -9.94 20.94
N GLU A 20 1.03 -9.32 22.10
CA GLU A 20 0.23 -9.83 23.22
C GLU A 20 -1.28 -9.80 22.93
N SER A 21 -1.73 -8.85 22.12
CA SER A 21 -3.13 -8.67 21.72
C SER A 21 -3.32 -9.05 20.26
N HIS A 22 -4.50 -9.56 19.94
CA HIS A 22 -4.86 -10.00 18.60
C HIS A 22 -6.19 -9.38 18.14
N LEU A 23 -6.30 -9.13 16.83
CA LEU A 23 -7.56 -8.77 16.19
C LEU A 23 -8.15 -10.00 15.51
N THR A 24 -9.43 -10.26 15.74
CA THR A 24 -10.17 -11.28 15.01
C THR A 24 -10.61 -10.74 13.66
N VAL A 25 -10.33 -11.49 12.61
CA VAL A 25 -10.77 -11.20 11.24
C VAL A 25 -11.94 -12.11 10.93
N ASN A 26 -13.10 -11.54 10.62
CA ASN A 26 -14.32 -12.27 10.34
C ASN A 26 -14.64 -12.27 8.84
N ASN A 27 -15.27 -13.34 8.36
CA ASN A 27 -15.88 -13.36 7.04
C ASN A 27 -17.16 -12.52 7.07
N PRO A 28 -17.28 -11.47 6.22
CA PRO A 28 -18.43 -10.58 6.27
C PRO A 28 -19.75 -11.23 5.80
N GLY A 29 -19.67 -12.35 5.06
CA GLY A 29 -20.85 -13.07 4.58
C GLY A 29 -21.44 -14.02 5.61
N SER A 30 -20.61 -14.68 6.44
CA SER A 30 -21.04 -15.62 7.47
C SER A 30 -20.97 -15.06 8.90
N ALA A 31 -20.21 -13.97 9.09
CA ALA A 31 -19.83 -13.41 10.39
C ALA A 31 -18.93 -14.34 11.25
N GLU A 32 -18.50 -15.47 10.69
CA GLU A 32 -17.62 -16.41 11.38
C GLU A 32 -16.16 -15.96 11.33
N PRO A 33 -15.38 -16.26 12.38
CA PRO A 33 -13.94 -15.98 12.38
C PRO A 33 -13.20 -16.72 11.25
N VAL A 34 -12.40 -16.00 10.48
CA VAL A 34 -11.49 -16.54 9.45
C VAL A 34 -10.13 -16.85 10.08
N ALA A 35 -9.58 -15.90 10.82
CA ALA A 35 -8.28 -15.98 11.47
C ALA A 35 -8.13 -14.89 12.54
N SER A 36 -7.00 -14.89 13.24
CA SER A 36 -6.54 -13.76 14.05
C SER A 36 -5.25 -13.16 13.49
N ILE A 37 -4.97 -11.91 13.82
CA ILE A 37 -3.72 -11.23 13.48
C ILE A 37 -3.18 -10.49 14.69
N ALA A 38 -1.86 -10.47 14.85
CA ALA A 38 -1.16 -9.71 15.86
C ALA A 38 -1.56 -8.22 15.81
N GLN A 39 -2.10 -7.69 16.90
CA GLN A 39 -2.46 -6.28 17.01
C GLN A 39 -1.23 -5.47 17.40
N ALA A 40 -0.68 -4.70 16.45
CA ALA A 40 0.46 -3.82 16.70
C ALA A 40 0.13 -2.74 17.73
N THR A 41 1.09 -2.48 18.61
CA THR A 41 1.08 -1.41 19.60
C THR A 41 1.82 -0.16 19.06
N VAL A 42 1.78 0.93 19.82
CA VAL A 42 2.61 2.11 19.54
C VAL A 42 4.11 1.77 19.57
N ALA A 43 4.53 0.84 20.45
CA ALA A 43 5.91 0.39 20.50
C ALA A 43 6.32 -0.38 19.23
N ASP A 44 5.41 -1.19 18.66
CA ASP A 44 5.66 -1.86 17.38
C ASP A 44 5.73 -0.87 16.22
N ALA A 45 4.87 0.14 16.21
CA ALA A 45 4.93 1.23 15.23
C ALA A 45 6.27 1.99 15.32
N GLU A 46 6.74 2.28 16.51
CA GLU A 46 8.03 2.91 16.74
C GLU A 46 9.21 2.04 16.28
N ARG A 47 9.15 0.70 16.51
CA ARG A 47 10.14 -0.24 15.98
C ARG A 47 10.15 -0.25 14.45
N ALA A 48 8.97 -0.26 13.82
CA ALA A 48 8.85 -0.21 12.35
C ALA A 48 9.40 1.09 11.79
N LEU A 49 9.09 2.24 12.41
CA LEU A 49 9.65 3.54 12.03
C LEU A 49 11.17 3.59 12.20
N ALA A 50 11.69 3.08 13.31
CA ALA A 50 13.13 3.03 13.55
C ALA A 50 13.85 2.14 12.53
N ALA A 51 13.25 1.01 12.13
CA ALA A 51 13.78 0.13 11.10
C ALA A 51 13.80 0.81 9.72
N ALA A 52 12.68 1.43 9.34
CA ALA A 52 12.58 2.17 8.08
C ALA A 52 13.57 3.35 8.05
N ARG A 53 13.70 4.10 9.15
CA ARG A 53 14.63 5.23 9.24
C ARG A 53 16.08 4.76 9.09
N ARG A 54 16.49 3.70 9.79
CA ARG A 54 17.84 3.11 9.61
C ARG A 54 18.10 2.68 8.18
N CYS A 55 17.12 2.03 7.53
CA CYS A 55 17.23 1.60 6.13
C CYS A 55 17.39 2.81 5.19
N ALA A 56 16.58 3.84 5.35
CA ALA A 56 16.65 5.07 4.54
C ALA A 56 17.98 5.79 4.75
N ASP A 57 18.40 6.05 6.01
CA ASP A 57 19.61 6.81 6.34
C ASP A 57 20.89 6.07 5.94
N SER A 58 20.87 4.74 5.93
CA SER A 58 22.01 3.94 5.46
C SER A 58 22.25 4.02 3.96
N GLY A 59 21.29 4.53 3.19
CA GLY A 59 21.33 4.53 1.74
C GLY A 59 21.14 3.16 1.09
N ALA A 60 20.67 2.15 1.84
CA ALA A 60 20.54 0.78 1.35
C ALA A 60 19.63 0.64 0.11
N LEU A 61 18.69 1.58 -0.08
CA LEU A 61 17.82 1.65 -1.25
C LEU A 61 18.21 2.76 -2.24
N SER A 62 18.70 3.90 -1.75
CA SER A 62 18.99 5.09 -2.56
C SER A 62 20.36 5.07 -3.20
N SER A 63 21.38 4.54 -2.50
CA SER A 63 22.78 4.52 -2.98
C SER A 63 23.08 3.36 -3.94
N VAL A 64 22.17 2.41 -4.13
CA VAL A 64 22.35 1.34 -5.11
C VAL A 64 22.09 1.84 -6.53
N ARG A 65 22.69 1.16 -7.52
CA ARG A 65 22.39 1.48 -8.92
C ARG A 65 20.88 1.30 -9.18
N PRO A 66 20.23 2.17 -9.96
CA PRO A 66 18.82 2.03 -10.32
C PRO A 66 18.45 0.64 -10.85
N ALA A 67 19.33 0.00 -11.62
CA ALA A 67 19.15 -1.38 -12.11
C ALA A 67 18.95 -2.42 -10.99
N GLN A 68 19.50 -2.18 -9.79
CA GLN A 68 19.26 -3.07 -8.65
C GLN A 68 17.82 -2.94 -8.15
N ARG A 69 17.28 -1.70 -8.10
CA ARG A 69 15.87 -1.48 -7.75
C ARG A 69 14.94 -2.11 -8.79
N VAL A 70 15.26 -1.98 -10.09
CA VAL A 70 14.55 -2.70 -11.17
C VAL A 70 14.48 -4.20 -10.87
N THR A 71 15.63 -4.82 -10.54
CA THR A 71 15.69 -6.26 -10.24
C THR A 71 14.79 -6.64 -9.06
N TRP A 72 14.81 -5.87 -7.98
CA TRP A 72 13.96 -6.12 -6.82
C TRP A 72 12.47 -6.01 -7.16
N LEU A 73 12.07 -4.95 -7.87
CA LEU A 73 10.68 -4.73 -8.23
C LEU A 73 10.12 -5.82 -9.17
N LEU A 74 10.91 -6.28 -10.15
CA LEU A 74 10.53 -7.39 -11.02
C LEU A 74 10.39 -8.71 -10.23
N ARG A 75 11.31 -8.98 -9.29
CA ARG A 75 11.20 -10.13 -8.40
C ARG A 75 9.94 -10.08 -7.53
N ILE A 76 9.61 -8.90 -6.99
CA ILE A 76 8.36 -8.71 -6.25
C ILE A 76 7.16 -9.06 -7.12
N ALA A 77 7.12 -8.59 -8.37
CA ALA A 77 6.02 -8.90 -9.28
C ALA A 77 5.89 -10.42 -9.55
N GLU A 78 7.00 -11.11 -9.74
CA GLU A 78 7.04 -12.58 -9.88
C GLU A 78 6.47 -13.29 -8.63
N GLU A 79 6.94 -12.91 -7.44
CA GLU A 79 6.51 -13.52 -6.18
C GLU A 79 5.03 -13.24 -5.87
N ILE A 80 4.52 -12.05 -6.23
CA ILE A 80 3.08 -11.72 -6.12
C ILE A 80 2.26 -12.65 -7.03
N ARG A 81 2.68 -12.88 -8.27
CA ARG A 81 2.00 -13.81 -9.19
C ARG A 81 2.01 -15.25 -8.66
N ALA A 82 3.12 -15.67 -8.06
CA ALA A 82 3.24 -17.01 -7.49
C ALA A 82 2.26 -17.28 -6.34
N VAL A 83 1.82 -16.25 -5.63
CA VAL A 83 0.87 -16.35 -4.50
C VAL A 83 -0.54 -15.83 -4.84
N ALA A 84 -0.80 -15.45 -6.09
CA ALA A 84 -2.03 -14.74 -6.46
C ALA A 84 -3.31 -15.54 -6.16
N ASP A 85 -3.35 -16.83 -6.43
CA ASP A 85 -4.52 -17.66 -6.16
C ASP A 85 -4.76 -17.89 -4.65
N GLU A 86 -3.70 -18.11 -3.87
CA GLU A 86 -3.76 -18.18 -2.41
C GLU A 86 -4.24 -16.85 -1.84
N GLY A 87 -3.60 -15.76 -2.25
CA GLY A 87 -3.93 -14.42 -1.79
C GLY A 87 -5.35 -14.00 -2.15
N ALA A 88 -5.81 -14.31 -3.36
CA ALA A 88 -7.18 -14.06 -3.79
C ALA A 88 -8.20 -14.82 -2.93
N TRP A 89 -7.91 -16.08 -2.58
CA TRP A 89 -8.76 -16.85 -1.69
C TRP A 89 -8.85 -16.22 -0.30
N VAL A 90 -7.70 -15.88 0.30
CA VAL A 90 -7.64 -15.23 1.61
C VAL A 90 -8.41 -13.91 1.60
N LEU A 91 -8.15 -13.07 0.60
CA LEU A 91 -8.79 -11.75 0.45
C LEU A 91 -10.31 -11.87 0.25
N CYS A 92 -10.78 -12.83 -0.54
CA CYS A 92 -12.21 -13.11 -0.71
C CYS A 92 -12.87 -13.45 0.64
N GLN A 93 -12.21 -14.25 1.49
CA GLN A 93 -12.76 -14.67 2.78
C GLN A 93 -12.84 -13.51 3.81
N GLU A 94 -11.88 -12.61 3.83
CA GLU A 94 -11.86 -11.51 4.81
C GLU A 94 -12.62 -10.26 4.35
N ASN A 95 -12.73 -10.03 3.04
CA ASN A 95 -13.26 -8.79 2.46
C ASN A 95 -14.69 -8.93 1.91
N GLY A 96 -15.08 -10.13 1.47
CA GLY A 96 -16.38 -10.40 0.87
C GLY A 96 -16.49 -10.04 -0.61
N LYS A 97 -15.42 -9.63 -1.28
CA LYS A 97 -15.38 -9.46 -2.74
C LYS A 97 -15.42 -10.81 -3.46
N SER A 98 -15.77 -10.80 -4.75
CA SER A 98 -15.75 -12.01 -5.57
C SER A 98 -14.31 -12.55 -5.68
N LEU A 99 -14.17 -13.87 -5.90
CA LEU A 99 -12.84 -14.48 -6.08
C LEU A 99 -12.14 -13.94 -7.34
N ASN A 100 -12.90 -13.56 -8.36
CA ASN A 100 -12.34 -12.95 -9.58
C ASN A 100 -11.80 -11.54 -9.28
N ASP A 101 -12.57 -10.69 -8.59
CA ASP A 101 -12.11 -9.35 -8.19
C ASP A 101 -10.87 -9.44 -7.30
N ALA A 102 -10.81 -10.44 -6.42
CA ALA A 102 -9.64 -10.68 -5.57
C ALA A 102 -8.40 -11.12 -6.37
N ARG A 103 -8.56 -11.95 -7.42
CA ARG A 103 -7.46 -12.33 -8.32
C ARG A 103 -6.97 -11.14 -9.15
N ASP A 104 -7.91 -10.34 -9.65
CA ASP A 104 -7.59 -9.14 -10.42
C ASP A 104 -6.77 -8.17 -9.57
N GLU A 105 -7.09 -8.05 -8.29
CA GLU A 105 -6.34 -7.20 -7.35
C GLU A 105 -4.87 -7.64 -7.17
N PHE A 106 -4.60 -8.93 -7.04
CA PHE A 106 -3.22 -9.45 -7.00
C PHE A 106 -2.51 -9.30 -8.35
N THR A 107 -3.23 -9.52 -9.45
CA THR A 107 -2.71 -9.33 -10.80
C THR A 107 -2.31 -7.87 -11.04
N GLU A 108 -3.17 -6.95 -10.63
CA GLU A 108 -2.93 -5.51 -10.73
C GLU A 108 -1.76 -5.08 -9.84
N ALA A 109 -1.68 -5.62 -8.61
CA ALA A 109 -0.55 -5.37 -7.72
C ALA A 109 0.78 -5.74 -8.38
N ALA A 110 0.89 -6.91 -9.00
CA ALA A 110 2.10 -7.32 -9.74
C ALA A 110 2.42 -6.34 -10.89
N ARG A 111 1.40 -5.87 -11.62
CA ARG A 111 1.58 -4.91 -12.71
C ARG A 111 2.08 -3.54 -12.23
N TYR A 112 1.69 -3.06 -11.04
CA TYR A 112 2.27 -1.85 -10.47
C TYR A 112 3.78 -2.00 -10.26
N PHE A 113 4.22 -3.11 -9.69
CA PHE A 113 5.65 -3.35 -9.49
C PHE A 113 6.42 -3.44 -10.83
N GLU A 114 5.86 -4.07 -11.87
CA GLU A 114 6.47 -4.11 -13.20
C GLU A 114 6.55 -2.71 -13.84
N TYR A 115 5.46 -1.94 -13.75
CA TYR A 115 5.43 -0.59 -14.30
C TYR A 115 6.52 0.28 -13.65
N TYR A 116 6.58 0.30 -12.33
CA TYR A 116 7.56 1.11 -11.61
C TYR A 116 8.98 0.55 -11.65
N ALA A 117 9.17 -0.74 -11.91
CA ALA A 117 10.47 -1.29 -12.28
C ALA A 117 11.00 -0.61 -13.55
N GLY A 118 10.14 -0.46 -14.58
CA GLY A 118 10.47 0.26 -15.80
C GLY A 118 10.73 1.76 -15.62
N MET A 119 10.36 2.34 -14.47
CA MET A 119 10.56 3.76 -14.16
C MET A 119 11.75 4.03 -13.24
N ALA A 120 12.26 3.02 -12.52
CA ALA A 120 13.26 3.21 -11.48
C ALA A 120 14.61 3.78 -11.99
N ASP A 121 14.95 3.53 -13.24
CA ASP A 121 16.16 4.05 -13.90
C ASP A 121 15.89 5.30 -14.77
N LYS A 122 14.71 5.89 -14.69
CA LYS A 122 14.26 7.07 -15.46
C LYS A 122 13.92 8.26 -14.57
N ILE A 123 14.39 8.26 -13.33
CA ILE A 123 14.28 9.40 -12.42
C ILE A 123 15.45 10.35 -12.74
N GLU A 124 15.24 11.21 -13.74
CA GLU A 124 16.26 12.08 -14.30
C GLU A 124 16.05 13.52 -13.86
N GLY A 125 17.15 14.24 -13.56
CA GLY A 125 17.14 15.69 -13.35
C GLY A 125 17.26 16.47 -14.67
N THR A 126 17.33 17.78 -14.54
CA THR A 126 17.42 18.73 -15.67
C THR A 126 18.77 19.44 -15.63
N SER A 127 19.42 19.59 -16.78
CA SER A 127 20.57 20.50 -16.95
C SER A 127 20.07 21.87 -17.38
N ILE A 128 20.45 22.93 -16.64
CA ILE A 128 19.97 24.30 -16.83
C ILE A 128 21.10 25.17 -17.38
N PRO A 129 20.97 25.78 -18.60
CA PRO A 129 22.01 26.60 -19.16
C PRO A 129 22.01 28.01 -18.54
N LEU A 130 23.03 28.36 -17.76
CA LEU A 130 23.23 29.68 -17.16
C LEU A 130 24.34 30.52 -17.82
N GLY A 131 24.92 30.03 -18.92
CA GLY A 131 26.02 30.70 -19.62
C GLY A 131 27.41 30.24 -19.15
N ASN A 132 28.46 30.88 -19.71
CA ASN A 132 29.85 30.49 -19.46
C ASN A 132 30.25 30.66 -17.99
N GLY A 133 30.90 29.65 -17.44
CA GLY A 133 31.42 29.66 -16.06
C GLY A 133 30.45 29.15 -15.01
N TYR A 134 29.23 28.75 -15.40
CA TYR A 134 28.22 28.16 -14.50
C TYR A 134 27.81 26.78 -14.97
N MET A 135 27.58 25.91 -14.00
CA MET A 135 26.94 24.59 -14.18
C MET A 135 25.77 24.51 -13.22
N ASP A 136 24.57 24.29 -13.72
CA ASP A 136 23.37 24.14 -12.92
C ASP A 136 22.58 22.92 -13.38
N PHE A 137 22.16 22.08 -12.42
CA PHE A 137 21.37 20.88 -12.67
C PHE A 137 20.53 20.54 -11.44
N THR A 138 19.42 19.84 -11.67
CA THR A 138 18.58 19.31 -10.61
C THR A 138 18.85 17.83 -10.41
N LEU A 139 18.71 17.35 -9.18
CA LEU A 139 18.69 15.93 -8.80
C LEU A 139 17.40 15.63 -8.05
N TYR A 140 16.91 14.41 -8.21
CA TYR A 140 15.79 13.91 -7.43
C TYR A 140 16.32 12.92 -6.40
N ASP A 141 16.20 13.28 -5.13
CA ASP A 141 16.50 12.42 -4.00
C ASP A 141 15.23 11.75 -3.45
N PRO A 142 15.31 10.52 -2.90
CA PRO A 142 14.20 9.93 -2.20
C PRO A 142 13.76 10.81 -1.01
N MET A 143 12.46 10.78 -0.70
CA MET A 143 11.93 11.46 0.49
C MET A 143 12.53 10.92 1.79
N GLY A 144 12.73 9.60 1.86
CA GLY A 144 13.25 8.89 3.03
C GLY A 144 12.32 7.79 3.51
N VAL A 145 11.50 8.07 4.52
CA VAL A 145 10.50 7.14 5.08
C VAL A 145 9.11 7.55 4.68
N SER A 146 8.40 6.67 3.97
CA SER A 146 6.99 6.83 3.60
C SER A 146 6.09 6.03 4.53
N ALA A 147 5.19 6.69 5.26
CA ALA A 147 4.12 6.06 6.02
C ALA A 147 2.88 5.89 5.10
N GLN A 148 2.43 4.65 4.91
CA GLN A 148 1.32 4.33 4.03
C GLN A 148 0.16 3.72 4.80
N ILE A 149 -0.98 4.42 4.84
CA ILE A 149 -2.19 3.98 5.52
C ILE A 149 -3.18 3.49 4.47
N VAL A 150 -3.39 2.18 4.45
CA VAL A 150 -4.10 1.46 3.39
C VAL A 150 -5.56 1.23 3.78
N PRO A 151 -6.53 1.40 2.86
CA PRO A 151 -7.94 1.14 3.10
C PRO A 151 -8.27 -0.34 2.99
N TRP A 152 -9.45 -0.70 3.47
CA TRP A 152 -9.90 -2.09 3.54
C TRP A 152 -10.51 -2.63 2.24
N ASN A 153 -10.98 -1.76 1.32
CA ASN A 153 -11.75 -2.20 0.14
C ASN A 153 -10.88 -2.77 -0.99
N PHE A 154 -9.69 -2.25 -1.21
CA PHE A 154 -8.68 -2.77 -2.15
C PHE A 154 -7.31 -2.78 -1.48
N PRO A 155 -7.12 -3.56 -0.40
CA PRO A 155 -5.92 -3.43 0.41
C PRO A 155 -4.65 -3.76 -0.36
N VAL A 156 -4.67 -4.79 -1.21
CA VAL A 156 -3.48 -5.28 -1.93
C VAL A 156 -3.10 -4.35 -3.08
N SER A 157 -4.05 -3.99 -3.96
CA SER A 157 -3.73 -3.14 -5.13
C SER A 157 -3.42 -1.70 -4.73
N ILE A 158 -4.15 -1.11 -3.76
CA ILE A 158 -3.86 0.25 -3.30
C ILE A 158 -2.52 0.31 -2.56
N CYS A 159 -2.17 -0.71 -1.78
CA CYS A 159 -0.84 -0.82 -1.20
C CYS A 159 0.23 -0.88 -2.30
N ALA A 160 0.08 -1.77 -3.28
CA ALA A 160 1.06 -1.91 -4.35
C ALA A 160 1.21 -0.62 -5.17
N ARG A 161 0.11 0.11 -5.41
CA ARG A 161 0.09 1.40 -6.11
C ARG A 161 0.96 2.46 -5.44
N SER A 162 1.03 2.47 -4.11
CA SER A 162 1.86 3.42 -3.35
C SER A 162 3.24 2.87 -3.01
N LEU A 163 3.34 1.57 -2.75
CA LEU A 163 4.59 0.92 -2.36
C LEU A 163 5.58 0.81 -3.53
N ALA A 164 5.11 0.42 -4.71
CA ALA A 164 5.97 0.23 -5.87
C ALA A 164 6.74 1.51 -6.27
N PRO A 165 6.09 2.70 -6.43
CA PRO A 165 6.82 3.94 -6.70
C PRO A 165 7.73 4.36 -5.54
N ALA A 166 7.34 4.14 -4.28
CA ALA A 166 8.17 4.46 -3.14
C ALA A 166 9.51 3.68 -3.17
N LEU A 167 9.45 2.37 -3.42
CA LEU A 167 10.64 1.53 -3.55
C LEU A 167 11.45 1.84 -4.82
N ALA A 168 10.78 2.15 -5.94
CA ALA A 168 11.43 2.55 -7.19
C ALA A 168 12.26 3.82 -7.01
N ALA A 169 11.76 4.78 -6.23
CA ALA A 169 12.45 6.02 -5.89
C ALA A 169 13.53 5.84 -4.79
N GLY A 170 13.55 4.70 -4.09
CA GLY A 170 14.56 4.42 -3.06
C GLY A 170 14.12 4.78 -1.64
N ASN A 171 12.81 4.88 -1.39
CA ASN A 171 12.25 5.13 -0.05
C ASN A 171 12.06 3.84 0.74
N ALA A 172 12.21 3.90 2.06
CA ALA A 172 11.76 2.88 2.99
C ALA A 172 10.30 3.13 3.38
N VAL A 173 9.54 2.07 3.69
CA VAL A 173 8.09 2.18 3.89
C VAL A 173 7.63 1.50 5.16
N VAL A 174 6.72 2.16 5.88
CA VAL A 174 5.92 1.59 6.96
C VAL A 174 4.46 1.58 6.52
N ILE A 175 3.89 0.38 6.39
CA ILE A 175 2.51 0.16 5.96
C ILE A 175 1.64 -0.10 7.18
N LYS A 176 0.63 0.72 7.38
CA LYS A 176 -0.47 0.43 8.31
C LYS A 176 -1.56 -0.32 7.55
N SER A 177 -1.71 -1.61 7.84
CA SER A 177 -2.75 -2.46 7.27
C SER A 177 -4.16 -2.03 7.73
N PRO A 178 -5.21 -2.20 6.91
CA PRO A 178 -6.57 -2.05 7.40
C PRO A 178 -6.90 -3.10 8.46
N GLU A 179 -7.76 -2.74 9.42
CA GLU A 179 -8.18 -3.64 10.50
C GLU A 179 -9.17 -4.71 10.01
N LEU A 180 -10.00 -4.36 9.01
CA LEU A 180 -11.05 -5.23 8.47
C LEU A 180 -10.56 -6.24 7.43
N SER A 181 -9.44 -5.98 6.77
CA SER A 181 -8.93 -6.81 5.67
C SER A 181 -7.39 -6.84 5.68
N PRO A 182 -6.77 -7.40 6.75
CA PRO A 182 -5.32 -7.38 6.91
C PRO A 182 -4.61 -8.59 6.32
N LEU A 183 -5.30 -9.73 6.11
CA LEU A 183 -4.63 -11.00 5.79
C LEU A 183 -4.08 -11.03 4.36
N GLY A 184 -4.82 -10.47 3.39
CA GLY A 184 -4.34 -10.30 2.02
C GLY A 184 -3.07 -9.45 1.96
N MET A 185 -2.94 -8.46 2.86
CA MET A 185 -1.73 -7.65 3.03
C MET A 185 -0.55 -8.48 3.52
N CYS A 186 -0.78 -9.42 4.45
CA CYS A 186 0.26 -10.33 4.91
C CYS A 186 0.74 -11.25 3.78
N VAL A 187 -0.17 -11.74 2.92
CA VAL A 187 0.21 -12.53 1.73
C VAL A 187 1.06 -11.69 0.78
N LEU A 188 0.67 -10.44 0.50
CA LEU A 188 1.45 -9.50 -0.32
C LEU A 188 2.85 -9.29 0.24
N VAL A 189 2.97 -8.95 1.54
CA VAL A 189 4.27 -8.66 2.17
C VAL A 189 5.12 -9.92 2.28
N ARG A 190 4.52 -11.11 2.43
CA ARG A 190 5.25 -12.40 2.37
C ARG A 190 5.88 -12.62 0.99
N ALA A 191 5.21 -12.24 -0.09
CA ALA A 191 5.78 -12.27 -1.43
C ALA A 191 6.93 -11.25 -1.57
N ILE A 192 6.74 -10.02 -1.08
CA ILE A 192 7.76 -8.97 -1.10
C ILE A 192 9.02 -9.38 -0.32
N ALA A 193 8.87 -10.00 0.84
CA ALA A 193 9.99 -10.46 1.67
C ALA A 193 10.93 -11.44 0.95
N LYS A 194 10.41 -12.25 0.01
CA LYS A 194 11.21 -13.18 -0.81
C LYS A 194 12.04 -12.49 -1.88
N ALA A 195 11.76 -11.26 -2.22
CA ALA A 195 12.50 -10.55 -3.27
C ALA A 195 13.90 -10.09 -2.85
N GLY A 196 14.23 -10.20 -1.55
CA GLY A 196 15.57 -9.92 -1.03
C GLY A 196 15.91 -8.45 -0.90
N LEU A 197 14.92 -7.61 -0.56
CA LEU A 197 15.17 -6.21 -0.19
C LEU A 197 15.94 -6.13 1.14
N PRO A 198 16.64 -5.01 1.39
CA PRO A 198 17.26 -4.76 2.69
C PRO A 198 16.23 -4.77 3.83
N ASN A 199 16.64 -5.24 5.02
CA ASN A 199 15.80 -5.16 6.22
C ASN A 199 15.39 -3.71 6.49
N GLY A 200 14.18 -3.50 6.96
CA GLY A 200 13.61 -2.17 7.18
C GLY A 200 13.08 -1.48 5.91
N ALA A 201 13.37 -1.98 4.68
CA ALA A 201 12.85 -1.40 3.44
C ALA A 201 11.31 -1.41 3.37
N VAL A 202 10.68 -2.49 3.85
CA VAL A 202 9.22 -2.65 3.95
C VAL A 202 8.89 -3.17 5.34
N ASN A 203 7.93 -2.52 5.99
CA ASN A 203 7.40 -2.93 7.28
C ASN A 203 5.87 -2.91 7.20
N LEU A 204 5.21 -3.92 7.76
CA LEU A 204 3.76 -4.05 7.82
C LEU A 204 3.31 -4.18 9.26
N ILE A 205 2.44 -3.27 9.70
CA ILE A 205 1.82 -3.33 11.03
C ILE A 205 0.30 -3.31 10.90
N CYS A 206 -0.37 -4.15 11.68
CA CYS A 206 -1.81 -4.20 11.79
C CYS A 206 -2.23 -3.77 13.20
N GLY A 207 -2.88 -2.63 13.33
CA GLY A 207 -3.29 -2.07 14.62
C GLY A 207 -4.35 -1.00 14.45
N ARG A 208 -4.90 -0.55 15.57
CA ARG A 208 -5.99 0.43 15.56
C ARG A 208 -5.55 1.78 15.01
N GLY A 209 -6.31 2.33 14.05
CA GLY A 209 -5.98 3.60 13.39
C GLY A 209 -5.76 4.75 14.37
N ARG A 210 -6.58 4.81 15.45
CA ARG A 210 -6.48 5.84 16.50
C ARG A 210 -5.21 5.76 17.35
N GLU A 211 -4.55 4.60 17.37
CA GLU A 211 -3.33 4.37 18.14
C GLU A 211 -2.11 4.41 17.21
N VAL A 212 -1.88 3.34 16.45
CA VAL A 212 -0.70 3.23 15.60
C VAL A 212 -0.73 4.17 14.39
N GLY A 213 -1.93 4.44 13.82
CA GLY A 213 -2.08 5.36 12.70
C GLY A 213 -1.72 6.80 13.10
N THR A 214 -2.26 7.28 14.21
CA THR A 214 -1.94 8.61 14.76
C THR A 214 -0.44 8.72 15.06
N HIS A 215 0.16 7.69 15.69
CA HIS A 215 1.59 7.69 15.98
C HIS A 215 2.46 7.78 14.71
N LEU A 216 2.09 7.08 13.64
CA LEU A 216 2.82 7.14 12.37
C LEU A 216 2.80 8.55 11.76
N VAL A 217 1.62 9.19 11.70
CA VAL A 217 1.45 10.47 10.98
C VAL A 217 1.95 11.69 11.76
N SER A 218 2.15 11.55 13.08
CA SER A 218 2.73 12.60 13.94
C SER A 218 4.21 12.37 14.27
N SER A 219 4.86 11.39 13.65
CA SER A 219 6.26 11.07 13.95
C SER A 219 7.25 11.85 13.09
N ALA A 220 8.20 12.53 13.72
CA ALA A 220 9.32 13.20 13.04
C ALA A 220 10.25 12.24 12.25
N LYS A 221 10.04 10.91 12.35
CA LYS A 221 10.76 9.91 11.55
C LYS A 221 10.14 9.67 10.18
N VAL A 222 9.00 10.29 9.88
CA VAL A 222 8.28 10.15 8.61
C VAL A 222 8.54 11.38 7.75
N ASP A 223 8.89 11.15 6.48
CA ASP A 223 9.15 12.20 5.50
C ASP A 223 7.99 12.39 4.51
N GLN A 224 7.10 11.39 4.40
CA GLN A 224 5.93 11.43 3.53
C GLN A 224 4.81 10.54 4.08
N ILE A 225 3.56 11.00 3.93
CA ILE A 225 2.37 10.21 4.23
C ILE A 225 1.61 9.92 2.93
N VAL A 226 1.18 8.67 2.74
CA VAL A 226 0.22 8.28 1.72
C VAL A 226 -1.00 7.68 2.41
N PHE A 227 -2.15 8.28 2.22
CA PHE A 227 -3.40 7.85 2.83
C PHE A 227 -4.49 7.66 1.78
N THR A 228 -5.21 6.56 1.87
CA THR A 228 -6.45 6.35 1.14
C THR A 228 -7.57 6.02 2.12
N GLY A 229 -8.66 6.79 2.07
CA GLY A 229 -9.79 6.58 2.99
C GLY A 229 -10.81 7.72 2.99
N SER A 230 -11.45 7.95 4.15
CA SER A 230 -12.49 8.98 4.28
C SER A 230 -11.93 10.41 4.36
N VAL A 231 -12.70 11.38 3.86
CA VAL A 231 -12.36 12.81 3.94
C VAL A 231 -12.08 13.25 5.38
N PRO A 232 -12.92 12.94 6.39
CA PRO A 232 -12.65 13.37 7.77
C PRO A 232 -11.34 12.82 8.33
N THR A 233 -11.01 11.56 8.02
CA THR A 233 -9.74 10.95 8.47
C THR A 233 -8.55 11.61 7.77
N GLY A 234 -8.62 11.86 6.46
CA GLY A 234 -7.58 12.58 5.73
C GLY A 234 -7.31 13.97 6.27
N GLN A 235 -8.37 14.72 6.62
CA GLN A 235 -8.24 16.04 7.27
C GLN A 235 -7.55 15.95 8.62
N THR A 236 -7.83 14.90 9.41
CA THR A 236 -7.16 14.71 10.71
C THR A 236 -5.68 14.40 10.49
N ILE A 237 -5.35 13.49 9.59
CA ILE A 237 -3.97 13.14 9.23
C ILE A 237 -3.19 14.38 8.80
N LEU A 238 -3.76 15.23 7.95
CA LEU A 238 -3.08 16.47 7.50
C LEU A 238 -2.83 17.46 8.64
N ARG A 239 -3.74 17.55 9.63
CA ARG A 239 -3.50 18.38 10.82
C ARG A 239 -2.35 17.84 11.66
N ASP A 240 -2.34 16.52 11.92
CA ASP A 240 -1.30 15.88 12.72
C ASP A 240 0.08 15.97 12.03
N ALA A 241 0.12 15.78 10.70
CA ALA A 241 1.32 15.89 9.88
C ALA A 241 1.90 17.32 9.83
N ALA A 242 1.05 18.33 9.98
CA ALA A 242 1.47 19.73 9.90
C ALA A 242 2.48 20.15 10.98
N GLU A 243 2.50 19.49 12.15
CA GLU A 243 3.45 19.76 13.23
C GLU A 243 4.90 19.56 12.80
N HIS A 244 5.15 18.63 11.87
CA HIS A 244 6.47 18.34 11.32
C HIS A 244 6.59 18.70 9.83
N ALA A 245 5.61 19.45 9.28
CA ALA A 245 5.55 19.82 7.86
C ALA A 245 5.67 18.62 6.90
N ILE A 246 5.13 17.44 7.29
CA ILE A 246 5.18 16.22 6.50
C ILE A 246 4.20 16.33 5.32
N PRO A 247 4.66 16.22 4.05
CA PRO A 247 3.77 16.23 2.90
C PRO A 247 2.90 14.96 2.85
N GLY A 248 1.62 15.15 2.48
CA GLY A 248 0.65 14.06 2.40
C GLY A 248 0.03 13.92 1.02
N VAL A 249 0.00 12.70 0.48
CA VAL A 249 -0.81 12.32 -0.67
C VAL A 249 -2.12 11.73 -0.15
N MET A 250 -3.23 12.41 -0.42
CA MET A 250 -4.55 12.05 0.11
C MET A 250 -5.46 11.56 -1.03
N GLU A 251 -5.76 10.27 -1.02
CA GLU A 251 -6.74 9.64 -1.90
C GLU A 251 -8.04 9.44 -1.13
N LEU A 252 -9.08 10.17 -1.50
CA LEU A 252 -10.29 10.29 -0.71
C LEU A 252 -11.53 9.78 -1.47
N GLY A 253 -12.62 9.55 -0.74
CA GLY A 253 -13.88 9.12 -1.33
C GLY A 253 -14.56 10.20 -2.17
N GLY A 254 -15.44 9.79 -3.04
CA GLY A 254 -16.21 10.65 -3.92
C GLY A 254 -17.59 10.09 -4.24
N LYS A 255 -18.33 10.81 -5.08
CA LYS A 255 -19.59 10.39 -5.72
C LYS A 255 -19.47 10.72 -7.21
N SER A 256 -19.10 9.72 -8.00
CA SER A 256 -18.83 9.85 -9.43
C SER A 256 -20.15 9.79 -10.22
N ALA A 257 -20.63 10.94 -10.67
CA ALA A 257 -21.91 11.01 -11.39
C ALA A 257 -21.84 10.30 -12.74
N ALA A 258 -22.83 9.42 -13.01
CA ALA A 258 -23.09 8.87 -14.33
C ALA A 258 -24.24 9.66 -14.98
N ILE A 259 -23.99 10.26 -16.16
CA ILE A 259 -24.98 11.07 -16.86
C ILE A 259 -25.42 10.35 -18.14
N ALA A 260 -26.70 9.94 -18.19
CA ALA A 260 -27.30 9.30 -19.34
C ALA A 260 -28.17 10.31 -20.12
N PHE A 261 -27.83 10.55 -21.38
CA PHE A 261 -28.66 11.37 -22.29
C PHE A 261 -29.81 10.55 -22.90
N ALA A 262 -30.83 11.23 -23.42
CA ALA A 262 -32.04 10.60 -23.95
C ALA A 262 -31.79 9.66 -25.14
N ASP A 263 -30.73 9.84 -25.89
CA ASP A 263 -30.30 9.05 -27.05
C ASP A 263 -29.28 7.95 -26.68
N ALA A 264 -29.01 7.72 -25.39
CA ALA A 264 -28.09 6.69 -24.94
C ALA A 264 -28.57 5.28 -25.32
N ASN A 265 -27.64 4.41 -25.73
CA ASN A 265 -27.93 3.00 -25.93
C ASN A 265 -28.19 2.32 -24.58
N LEU A 266 -29.46 1.95 -24.31
CA LEU A 266 -29.87 1.43 -23.03
C LEU A 266 -29.13 0.14 -22.62
N ALA A 267 -28.85 -0.76 -23.57
CA ALA A 267 -28.16 -2.01 -23.27
C ALA A 267 -26.71 -1.77 -22.82
N GLN A 268 -26.00 -0.85 -23.49
CA GLN A 268 -24.65 -0.46 -23.10
C GLN A 268 -24.65 0.32 -21.77
N LEU A 269 -25.64 1.19 -21.56
CA LEU A 269 -25.79 1.92 -20.30
C LEU A 269 -25.99 0.97 -19.12
N LEU A 270 -26.88 0.00 -19.25
CA LEU A 270 -27.12 -1.00 -18.19
C LEU A 270 -25.87 -1.80 -17.86
N ALA A 271 -25.12 -2.26 -18.88
CA ALA A 271 -23.88 -2.98 -18.68
C ALA A 271 -22.82 -2.11 -17.96
N SER A 272 -22.71 -0.83 -18.35
CA SER A 272 -21.75 0.12 -17.73
C SER A 272 -22.14 0.43 -16.27
N VAL A 273 -23.43 0.66 -16.00
CA VAL A 273 -23.94 0.90 -14.65
C VAL A 273 -23.71 -0.33 -13.76
N GLN A 274 -24.02 -1.53 -14.28
CA GLN A 274 -23.80 -2.77 -13.54
C GLN A 274 -22.31 -2.95 -13.14
N SER A 275 -21.40 -2.81 -14.09
CA SER A 275 -19.96 -2.92 -13.80
C SER A 275 -19.45 -1.78 -12.91
N GLY A 276 -19.93 -0.57 -13.10
CA GLY A 276 -19.48 0.61 -12.36
C GLY A 276 -19.98 0.71 -10.91
N ILE A 277 -21.07 0.00 -10.57
CA ILE A 277 -21.66 0.05 -9.22
C ILE A 277 -21.39 -1.24 -8.42
N PHE A 278 -21.49 -2.43 -9.06
CA PHE A 278 -21.43 -3.71 -8.36
C PHE A 278 -20.04 -4.34 -8.31
N PHE A 279 -19.07 -3.78 -9.03
CA PHE A 279 -17.68 -4.20 -8.91
C PHE A 279 -17.22 -4.20 -7.43
N ASN A 280 -16.43 -5.18 -7.05
CA ASN A 280 -15.93 -5.33 -5.68
C ASN A 280 -17.05 -5.33 -4.60
N ALA A 281 -18.20 -5.94 -4.89
CA ALA A 281 -19.39 -5.93 -4.03
C ALA A 281 -19.89 -4.50 -3.68
N GLY A 282 -19.68 -3.53 -4.58
CA GLY A 282 -20.04 -2.13 -4.39
C GLY A 282 -19.08 -1.31 -3.50
N GLN A 283 -17.97 -1.91 -3.10
CA GLN A 283 -17.00 -1.28 -2.17
C GLN A 283 -15.94 -0.46 -2.92
N VAL A 284 -16.38 0.51 -3.73
CA VAL A 284 -15.50 1.26 -4.65
C VAL A 284 -15.59 2.76 -4.39
N CYS A 285 -14.44 3.41 -4.16
CA CYS A 285 -14.38 4.86 -3.93
C CYS A 285 -14.80 5.70 -5.16
N SER A 286 -14.61 5.15 -6.36
CA SER A 286 -14.97 5.75 -7.66
C SER A 286 -16.24 5.16 -8.27
N ALA A 287 -17.07 4.43 -7.50
CA ALA A 287 -18.32 3.87 -7.98
C ALA A 287 -19.23 4.94 -8.60
N MET A 288 -19.92 4.57 -9.66
CA MET A 288 -20.93 5.43 -10.30
C MET A 288 -22.10 5.73 -9.34
N SER A 289 -22.66 6.92 -9.45
CA SER A 289 -23.84 7.38 -8.70
C SER A 289 -24.87 7.99 -9.65
#